data_89d2e224bdd5e02a306abe02f945d09b
#
_entry.id   89d2e224bdd5e02a306abe02f945d09b
#
_cell.length_a   1.000
_cell.length_b   1.000
_cell.length_c   1.000
_cell.angle_alpha   90.00
_cell.angle_beta   90.00
_cell.angle_gamma   90.00
#
_symmetry.space_group_name_H-M   'P 1'
#
loop_
_entity.id
_entity.type
_entity.pdbx_description
1 polymer ?
#
loop_
_entity_poly.entity_id
_entity_poly.type
_entity_poly.pdbx_seq_one_letter_code
_entity_poly.pdbx_strand_id
1 'polypeptide(L)'
;MKPFGGQLRWALILYVFLISAMSYLDRVNLSIAGPTIQKEFGLTDLQLGYVFTALICGYALFQAPGGRLADLFGPRRVLTFGILWWSFFTALTALVPAGIASAMYLLILVRFLLGSGEAVMFPASNRLVASWIPTHDRGIANGIVFGGVGAGSAWRRR
;
A
#
# COMPACT_ATOMS: atom_id res chain seq x y z
N MET A 1 11.42 -24.11 -16.82
CA MET A 1 10.67 -22.88 -17.21
C MET A 1 11.53 -22.07 -18.16
N LYS A 2 11.01 -21.75 -19.37
CA LYS A 2 11.78 -20.95 -20.36
C LYS A 2 12.10 -19.58 -19.75
N PRO A 3 13.34 -19.08 -19.88
CA PRO A 3 13.67 -17.74 -19.43
C PRO A 3 12.91 -16.76 -20.32
N PHE A 4 11.86 -16.15 -19.76
CA PHE A 4 11.21 -15.03 -20.44
C PHE A 4 12.26 -13.95 -20.70
N GLY A 5 12.22 -13.33 -21.90
CA GLY A 5 13.22 -12.36 -22.34
C GLY A 5 13.53 -11.30 -21.28
N GLY A 6 14.78 -10.88 -21.18
CA GLY A 6 15.27 -9.98 -20.11
C GLY A 6 14.41 -8.71 -19.92
N GLN A 7 13.80 -8.21 -20.98
CA GLN A 7 12.94 -7.04 -20.94
C GLN A 7 11.66 -7.21 -20.09
N LEU A 8 11.02 -8.39 -20.12
CA LEU A 8 9.79 -8.62 -19.35
C LEU A 8 10.05 -8.66 -17.83
N ARG A 9 11.22 -9.14 -17.42
CA ARG A 9 11.61 -9.17 -16.00
C ARG A 9 11.78 -7.76 -15.45
N TRP A 10 12.45 -6.89 -16.18
CA TRP A 10 12.67 -5.50 -15.78
C TRP A 10 11.37 -4.68 -15.83
N ALA A 11 10.48 -4.97 -16.77
CA ALA A 11 9.14 -4.38 -16.79
C ALA A 11 8.33 -4.75 -15.56
N LEU A 12 8.41 -6.01 -15.07
CA LEU A 12 7.77 -6.43 -13.82
C LEU A 12 8.35 -5.71 -12.60
N ILE A 13 9.69 -5.53 -12.55
CA ILE A 13 10.33 -4.80 -11.45
C ILE A 13 9.90 -3.34 -11.47
N LEU A 14 9.86 -2.71 -12.64
CA LEU A 14 9.37 -1.33 -12.79
C LEU A 14 7.91 -1.20 -12.33
N TYR A 15 7.05 -2.15 -12.71
CA TYR A 15 5.66 -2.18 -12.26
C TYR A 15 5.54 -2.23 -10.73
N VAL A 16 6.30 -3.12 -10.08
CA VAL A 16 6.29 -3.25 -8.63
C VAL A 16 6.91 -2.01 -7.95
N PHE A 17 7.95 -1.40 -8.54
CA PHE A 17 8.51 -0.13 -8.11
C PHE A 17 7.46 0.98 -8.11
N LEU A 18 6.68 1.11 -9.19
CA LEU A 18 5.62 2.12 -9.30
C LEU A 18 4.53 1.92 -8.23
N ILE A 19 4.11 0.68 -8.01
CA ILE A 19 3.15 0.36 -6.94
C ILE A 19 3.73 0.74 -5.57
N SER A 20 5.01 0.44 -5.32
CA SER A 20 5.70 0.80 -4.09
C SER A 20 5.75 2.31 -3.88
N ALA A 21 6.05 3.07 -4.93
CA ALA A 21 6.05 4.52 -4.90
C ALA A 21 4.65 5.09 -4.63
N MET A 22 3.61 4.55 -5.27
CA MET A 22 2.22 4.97 -5.06
C MET A 22 1.75 4.71 -3.62
N SER A 23 2.05 3.55 -3.05
CA SER A 23 1.72 3.22 -1.66
C SER A 23 2.32 4.24 -0.67
N TYR A 24 3.55 4.66 -0.92
CA TYR A 24 4.20 5.67 -0.09
C TYR A 24 3.66 7.09 -0.33
N LEU A 25 3.33 7.43 -1.58
CA LEU A 25 2.65 8.70 -1.90
C LEU A 25 1.33 8.84 -1.14
N ASP A 26 0.54 7.78 -1.03
CA ASP A 26 -0.72 7.81 -0.27
C ASP A 26 -0.50 8.10 1.21
N ARG A 27 0.54 7.55 1.82
CA ARG A 27 0.91 7.84 3.21
C ARG A 27 1.37 9.27 3.40
N VAL A 28 2.16 9.81 2.47
CA VAL A 28 2.61 11.21 2.48
C VAL A 28 1.42 12.14 2.29
N ASN A 29 0.55 11.86 1.32
CA ASN A 29 -0.66 12.64 1.07
C ASN A 29 -1.57 12.68 2.30
N LEU A 30 -1.73 11.55 2.99
CA LEU A 30 -2.50 11.50 4.23
C LEU A 30 -1.89 12.40 5.33
N SER A 31 -0.57 12.40 5.46
CA SER A 31 0.14 13.26 6.42
C SER A 31 -0.05 14.75 6.11
N ILE A 32 -0.10 15.10 4.81
CA ILE A 32 -0.33 16.49 4.37
C ILE A 32 -1.80 16.87 4.53
N ALA A 33 -2.72 15.97 4.23
CA ALA A 33 -4.16 16.19 4.34
C ALA A 33 -4.67 16.16 5.80
N GLY A 34 -3.87 15.67 6.73
CA GLY A 34 -4.24 15.50 8.14
C GLY A 34 -4.88 16.74 8.77
N PRO A 35 -4.26 17.94 8.71
CA PRO A 35 -4.85 19.16 9.26
C PRO A 35 -6.18 19.55 8.60
N THR A 36 -6.33 19.30 7.30
CA THR A 36 -7.57 19.56 6.56
C THR A 36 -8.67 18.58 6.99
N ILE A 37 -8.36 17.29 7.08
CA ILE A 37 -9.28 16.26 7.58
C ILE A 37 -9.72 16.60 9.02
N GLN A 38 -8.78 16.99 9.87
CA GLN A 38 -9.05 17.36 11.24
C GLN A 38 -10.06 18.51 11.34
N LYS A 39 -9.85 19.55 10.55
CA LYS A 39 -10.74 20.73 10.51
C LYS A 39 -12.11 20.41 9.93
N GLU A 40 -12.17 19.64 8.84
CA GLU A 40 -13.39 19.30 8.13
C GLU A 40 -14.30 18.37 8.96
N PHE A 41 -13.71 17.41 9.65
CA PHE A 41 -14.40 16.42 10.47
C PHE A 41 -14.53 16.84 11.96
N GLY A 42 -13.98 17.99 12.35
CA GLY A 42 -14.00 18.47 13.74
C GLY A 42 -13.26 17.54 14.73
N LEU A 43 -12.20 16.85 14.27
CA LEU A 43 -11.48 15.86 15.05
C LEU A 43 -10.47 16.53 16.00
N THR A 44 -10.31 15.97 17.19
CA THR A 44 -9.16 16.29 18.07
C THR A 44 -7.88 15.66 17.54
N ASP A 45 -6.71 16.11 17.99
CA ASP A 45 -5.41 15.52 17.63
C ASP A 45 -5.35 14.03 17.96
N LEU A 46 -5.92 13.63 19.09
CA LEU A 46 -6.01 12.23 19.50
C LEU A 46 -6.85 11.40 18.55
N GLN A 47 -8.00 11.91 18.11
CA GLN A 47 -8.90 11.24 17.18
C GLN A 47 -8.26 11.09 15.79
N LEU A 48 -7.57 12.12 15.31
CA LEU A 48 -6.79 12.03 14.08
C LEU A 48 -5.67 10.98 14.20
N GLY A 49 -5.02 10.89 15.36
CA GLY A 49 -4.05 9.86 15.69
C GLY A 49 -4.64 8.43 15.57
N TYR A 50 -5.87 8.21 16.03
CA TYR A 50 -6.56 6.91 15.86
C TYR A 50 -6.83 6.58 14.40
N VAL A 51 -7.22 7.54 13.58
CA VAL A 51 -7.44 7.36 12.14
C VAL A 51 -6.14 6.93 11.44
N PHE A 52 -5.00 7.54 11.78
CA PHE A 52 -3.69 7.17 11.22
C PHE A 52 -3.22 5.80 11.72
N THR A 53 -3.40 5.53 13.01
CA THR A 53 -3.05 4.25 13.62
C THR A 53 -3.85 3.10 13.04
N ALA A 54 -5.11 3.30 12.69
CA ALA A 54 -5.97 2.28 12.11
C ALA A 54 -5.40 1.71 10.80
N LEU A 55 -4.86 2.55 9.93
CA LEU A 55 -4.17 2.11 8.71
C LEU A 55 -2.97 1.22 9.02
N ILE A 56 -2.14 1.65 9.98
CA ILE A 56 -0.93 0.91 10.38
C ILE A 56 -1.32 -0.43 11.02
N CYS A 57 -2.36 -0.47 11.84
CA CYS A 57 -2.88 -1.70 12.44
C CYS A 57 -3.39 -2.67 11.37
N GLY A 58 -4.20 -2.20 10.40
CA GLY A 58 -4.65 -3.01 9.28
C GLY A 58 -3.47 -3.58 8.49
N TYR A 59 -2.49 -2.74 8.16
CA TYR A 59 -1.27 -3.14 7.49
C TYR A 59 -0.49 -4.21 8.27
N ALA A 60 -0.21 -3.99 9.56
CA ALA A 60 0.59 -4.91 10.37
C ALA A 60 -0.08 -6.27 10.58
N LEU A 61 -1.40 -6.29 10.84
CA LEU A 61 -2.14 -7.52 11.08
C LEU A 61 -2.27 -8.39 9.82
N PHE A 62 -2.42 -7.76 8.64
CA PHE A 62 -2.65 -8.50 7.39
C PHE A 62 -1.38 -8.78 6.59
N GLN A 63 -0.20 -8.32 7.02
CA GLN A 63 1.05 -8.55 6.31
C GLN A 63 1.44 -10.03 6.27
N ALA A 64 1.36 -10.74 7.39
CA ALA A 64 1.67 -12.17 7.45
C ALA A 64 0.60 -13.03 6.74
N PRO A 65 -0.72 -12.84 6.96
CA PRO A 65 -1.76 -13.48 6.16
C PRO A 65 -1.62 -13.21 4.65
N GLY A 66 -1.29 -11.96 4.28
CA GLY A 66 -1.07 -11.56 2.88
C GLY A 66 0.07 -12.31 2.21
N GLY A 67 1.16 -12.55 2.94
CA GLY A 67 2.26 -13.40 2.47
C GLY A 67 1.81 -14.83 2.19
N ARG A 68 1.04 -15.41 3.11
CA ARG A 68 0.50 -16.77 2.95
C ARG A 68 -0.48 -16.86 1.78
N LEU A 69 -1.32 -15.85 1.58
CA LEU A 69 -2.19 -15.78 0.40
C LEU A 69 -1.39 -15.73 -0.90
N ALA A 70 -0.28 -14.99 -0.94
CA ALA A 70 0.60 -14.94 -2.10
C ALA A 70 1.26 -16.29 -2.40
N ASP A 71 1.54 -17.11 -1.38
CA ASP A 71 2.05 -18.47 -1.55
C ASP A 71 0.98 -19.44 -2.09
N LEU A 72 -0.26 -19.33 -1.61
CA LEU A 72 -1.37 -20.23 -1.97
C LEU A 72 -1.97 -19.90 -3.35
N PHE A 73 -2.28 -18.64 -3.60
CA PHE A 73 -3.02 -18.19 -4.80
C PHE A 73 -2.11 -17.60 -5.90
N GLY A 74 -0.83 -17.45 -5.59
CA GLY A 74 0.16 -16.85 -6.46
C GLY A 74 0.23 -15.32 -6.35
N PRO A 75 1.45 -14.75 -6.46
CA PRO A 75 1.72 -13.35 -6.17
C PRO A 75 0.98 -12.37 -7.09
N ARG A 76 0.76 -12.73 -8.36
CA ARG A 76 0.07 -11.86 -9.31
C ARG A 76 -1.38 -11.60 -8.94
N ARG A 77 -2.13 -12.68 -8.62
CA ARG A 77 -3.54 -12.57 -8.25
C ARG A 77 -3.72 -11.78 -6.96
N VAL A 78 -2.87 -12.05 -5.99
CA VAL A 78 -2.91 -11.39 -4.69
C VAL A 78 -2.54 -9.91 -4.81
N LEU A 79 -1.53 -9.55 -5.60
CA LEU A 79 -1.20 -8.15 -5.90
C LEU A 79 -2.36 -7.44 -6.60
N THR A 80 -2.95 -8.05 -7.63
CA THR A 80 -4.08 -7.44 -8.36
C THR A 80 -5.26 -7.19 -7.42
N PHE A 81 -5.62 -8.20 -6.61
CA PHE A 81 -6.70 -8.04 -5.62
C PHE A 81 -6.37 -6.96 -4.59
N GLY A 82 -5.15 -6.96 -4.05
CA GLY A 82 -4.70 -5.96 -3.08
C GLY A 82 -4.76 -4.53 -3.62
N ILE A 83 -4.34 -4.32 -4.88
CA ILE A 83 -4.39 -3.00 -5.54
C ILE A 83 -5.84 -2.55 -5.74
N LEU A 84 -6.72 -3.43 -6.21
CA LEU A 84 -8.14 -3.10 -6.40
C LEU A 84 -8.81 -2.78 -5.06
N TRP A 85 -8.54 -3.58 -4.04
CA TRP A 85 -9.04 -3.37 -2.68
C TRP A 85 -8.55 -2.03 -2.10
N TRP A 86 -7.26 -1.79 -2.15
CA TRP A 86 -6.66 -0.55 -1.70
C TRP A 86 -7.24 0.67 -2.45
N SER A 87 -7.30 0.63 -3.80
CA SER A 87 -7.85 1.71 -4.61
C SER A 87 -9.32 2.00 -4.26
N PHE A 88 -10.12 0.95 -4.03
CA PHE A 88 -11.51 1.08 -3.62
C PHE A 88 -11.64 1.84 -2.27
N PHE A 89 -10.88 1.43 -1.26
CA PHE A 89 -10.94 2.08 0.05
C PHE A 89 -10.29 3.47 0.08
N THR A 90 -9.32 3.73 -0.79
CA THR A 90 -8.79 5.09 -1.01
C THR A 90 -9.90 6.00 -1.56
N ALA A 91 -10.62 5.56 -2.59
CA ALA A 91 -11.75 6.31 -3.13
C ALA A 91 -12.89 6.47 -2.09
N LEU A 92 -13.19 5.41 -1.34
CA LEU A 92 -14.22 5.43 -0.30
C LEU A 92 -13.89 6.44 0.82
N THR A 93 -12.62 6.67 1.11
CA THR A 93 -12.23 7.71 2.09
C THR A 93 -12.74 9.10 1.71
N ALA A 94 -12.72 9.44 0.42
CA ALA A 94 -13.22 10.73 -0.08
C ALA A 94 -14.75 10.84 -0.03
N LEU A 95 -15.46 9.73 0.12
CA LEU A 95 -16.93 9.68 0.17
C LEU A 95 -17.47 9.67 1.61
N VAL A 96 -16.62 9.64 2.62
CA VAL A 96 -17.07 9.69 4.02
C VAL A 96 -17.62 11.07 4.33
N PRO A 97 -18.92 11.18 4.73
CA PRO A 97 -19.53 12.48 5.00
C PRO A 97 -19.04 13.07 6.32
N ALA A 98 -18.55 14.31 6.31
CA ALA A 98 -18.02 14.99 7.50
C ALA A 98 -19.06 15.38 8.54
N GLY A 99 -20.34 15.48 8.15
CA GLY A 99 -21.42 16.02 9.01
C GLY A 99 -22.14 15.01 9.91
N ILE A 100 -21.72 13.75 9.96
CA ILE A 100 -22.41 12.71 10.74
C ILE A 100 -21.63 12.31 12.00
N ALA A 101 -22.35 12.02 13.09
CA ALA A 101 -21.74 11.64 14.36
C ALA A 101 -20.83 10.38 14.28
N SER A 102 -21.07 9.51 13.30
CA SER A 102 -20.29 8.29 13.06
C SER A 102 -19.09 8.49 12.10
N ALA A 103 -18.84 9.69 11.59
CA ALA A 103 -17.81 9.96 10.59
C ALA A 103 -16.41 9.47 11.02
N MET A 104 -16.03 9.70 12.27
CA MET A 104 -14.78 9.24 12.83
C MET A 104 -14.64 7.70 12.77
N TYR A 105 -15.68 6.98 13.17
CA TYR A 105 -15.66 5.51 13.16
C TYR A 105 -15.61 4.94 11.74
N LEU A 106 -16.30 5.60 10.81
CA LEU A 106 -16.22 5.25 9.38
C LEU A 106 -14.82 5.49 8.82
N LEU A 107 -14.19 6.61 9.15
CA LEU A 107 -12.81 6.88 8.75
C LEU A 107 -11.85 5.82 9.31
N ILE A 108 -11.96 5.46 10.59
CA ILE A 108 -11.15 4.42 11.22
C ILE A 108 -11.34 3.08 10.49
N LEU A 109 -12.59 2.68 10.23
CA LEU A 109 -12.89 1.43 9.54
C LEU A 109 -12.33 1.40 8.12
N VAL A 110 -12.59 2.47 7.34
CA VAL A 110 -12.11 2.58 5.97
C VAL A 110 -10.58 2.55 5.91
N ARG A 111 -9.89 3.23 6.84
CA ARG A 111 -8.44 3.25 6.93
C ARG A 111 -7.85 1.89 7.33
N PHE A 112 -8.49 1.20 8.26
CA PHE A 112 -8.10 -0.15 8.64
C PHE A 112 -8.21 -1.12 7.46
N LEU A 113 -9.33 -1.09 6.72
CA LEU A 113 -9.55 -1.92 5.55
C LEU A 113 -8.61 -1.54 4.39
N LEU A 114 -8.30 -0.25 4.21
CA LEU A 114 -7.30 0.20 3.26
C LEU A 114 -5.93 -0.39 3.60
N GLY A 115 -5.50 -0.29 4.85
CA GLY A 115 -4.23 -0.86 5.33
C GLY A 115 -4.15 -2.37 5.13
N SER A 116 -5.25 -3.10 5.30
CA SER A 116 -5.29 -4.55 5.06
C SER A 116 -5.03 -4.92 3.59
N GLY A 117 -5.52 -4.12 2.63
CA GLY A 117 -5.25 -4.31 1.20
C GLY A 117 -3.81 -3.96 0.82
N GLU A 118 -3.26 -2.90 1.42
CA GLU A 118 -1.87 -2.49 1.19
C GLU A 118 -0.85 -3.50 1.76
N ALA A 119 -1.24 -4.23 2.81
CA ALA A 119 -0.39 -5.18 3.52
C ALA A 119 0.17 -6.31 2.65
N VAL A 120 -0.56 -6.74 1.61
CA VAL A 120 -0.15 -7.84 0.73
C VAL A 120 0.95 -7.44 -0.25
N MET A 121 1.19 -6.14 -0.43
CA MET A 121 2.05 -5.61 -1.46
C MET A 121 3.50 -6.10 -1.34
N PHE A 122 4.17 -5.89 -0.20
CA PHE A 122 5.57 -6.30 -0.03
C PHE A 122 5.78 -7.81 -0.04
N PRO A 123 5.01 -8.63 0.70
CA PRO A 123 5.15 -10.07 0.65
C PRO A 123 4.93 -10.64 -0.74
N ALA A 124 3.89 -10.21 -1.44
CA ALA A 124 3.60 -10.68 -2.78
C ALA A 124 4.63 -10.19 -3.81
N SER A 125 5.16 -8.96 -3.67
CA SER A 125 6.25 -8.44 -4.50
C SER A 125 7.53 -9.25 -4.34
N ASN A 126 7.94 -9.55 -3.09
CA ASN A 126 9.09 -10.38 -2.81
C ASN A 126 8.93 -11.79 -3.41
N ARG A 127 7.71 -12.36 -3.33
CA ARG A 127 7.41 -13.66 -3.94
C ARG A 127 7.47 -13.60 -5.47
N LEU A 128 6.99 -12.50 -6.06
CA LEU A 128 7.09 -12.27 -7.50
C LEU A 128 8.55 -12.18 -7.95
N VAL A 129 9.37 -11.39 -7.26
CA VAL A 129 10.81 -11.28 -7.51
C VAL A 129 11.48 -12.66 -7.39
N ALA A 130 11.20 -13.41 -6.32
CA ALA A 130 11.77 -14.74 -6.12
C ALA A 130 11.41 -15.75 -7.22
N SER A 131 10.23 -15.62 -7.83
CA SER A 131 9.76 -16.54 -8.88
C SER A 131 10.23 -16.17 -10.29
N TRP A 132 10.55 -14.89 -10.56
CA TRP A 132 10.87 -14.41 -11.92
C TRP A 132 12.31 -13.97 -12.11
N ILE A 133 12.99 -13.62 -11.04
CA ILE A 133 14.34 -13.07 -11.08
C ILE A 133 15.35 -14.14 -10.65
N PRO A 134 16.45 -14.34 -11.42
CA PRO A 134 17.54 -15.19 -11.02
C PRO A 134 18.14 -14.79 -9.66
N THR A 135 18.68 -15.74 -8.93
CA THR A 135 19.17 -15.52 -7.57
C THR A 135 20.20 -14.40 -7.45
N HIS A 136 21.09 -14.27 -8.45
CA HIS A 136 22.12 -13.23 -8.47
C HIS A 136 21.59 -11.82 -8.65
N ASP A 137 20.40 -11.64 -9.27
CA ASP A 137 19.80 -10.33 -9.53
C ASP A 137 18.74 -9.93 -8.49
N ARG A 138 18.33 -10.84 -7.59
CA ARG A 138 17.24 -10.60 -6.61
C ARG A 138 17.54 -9.44 -5.68
N GLY A 139 18.80 -9.26 -5.29
CA GLY A 139 19.20 -8.14 -4.43
C GLY A 139 18.96 -6.79 -5.10
N ILE A 140 19.36 -6.66 -6.36
CA ILE A 140 19.13 -5.45 -7.17
C ILE A 140 17.63 -5.23 -7.39
N ALA A 141 16.90 -6.27 -7.75
CA ALA A 141 15.45 -6.20 -7.96
C ALA A 141 14.72 -5.71 -6.70
N ASN A 142 15.01 -6.28 -5.54
CA ASN A 142 14.43 -5.84 -4.27
C ASN A 142 14.88 -4.41 -3.91
N GLY A 143 16.14 -4.07 -4.15
CA GLY A 143 16.64 -2.70 -3.96
C GLY A 143 15.86 -1.66 -4.79
N ILE A 144 15.53 -1.98 -6.04
CA ILE A 144 14.68 -1.12 -6.90
C ILE A 144 13.27 -1.04 -6.33
N VAL A 145 12.64 -2.15 -5.94
CA VAL A 145 11.30 -2.17 -5.35
C VAL A 145 11.24 -1.30 -4.09
N PHE A 146 12.21 -1.42 -3.19
CA PHE A 146 12.32 -0.57 -2.00
C PHE A 146 12.72 0.87 -2.33
N GLY A 147 13.45 1.10 -3.42
CA GLY A 147 13.75 2.43 -3.95
C GLY A 147 12.48 3.22 -4.31
N GLY A 148 11.39 2.54 -4.68
CA GLY A 148 10.07 3.14 -4.87
C GLY A 148 9.54 3.85 -3.62
N VAL A 149 9.79 3.27 -2.43
CA VAL A 149 9.49 3.89 -1.14
C VAL A 149 10.20 5.24 -0.99
N GLY A 150 11.49 5.28 -1.32
CA GLY A 150 12.29 6.50 -1.31
C GLY A 150 11.77 7.54 -2.30
N ALA A 151 11.43 7.13 -3.52
CA ALA A 151 10.88 8.01 -4.56
C ALA A 151 9.53 8.61 -4.14
N GLY A 152 8.61 7.78 -3.60
CA GLY A 152 7.32 8.24 -3.08
C GLY A 152 7.46 9.23 -1.92
N SER A 153 8.43 9.03 -1.03
CA SER A 153 8.67 9.93 0.10
C SER A 153 9.38 11.24 -0.28
N ALA A 154 10.19 11.24 -1.35
CA ALA A 154 10.93 12.41 -1.81
C ALA A 154 10.01 13.49 -2.44
N TRP A 155 8.82 13.11 -2.90
CA TRP A 155 7.82 14.03 -3.44
C TRP A 155 7.40 15.15 -2.46
N ARG A 156 7.53 14.89 -1.16
CA ARG A 156 7.22 15.85 -0.09
C ARG A 156 8.11 17.10 -0.07
N ARG A 157 9.27 17.10 -0.75
CA ARG A 157 10.28 18.17 -0.61
C ARG A 157 10.15 19.31 -1.64
N ARG A 158 9.07 19.35 -2.41
CA ARG A 158 8.76 20.44 -3.34
C ARG A 158 7.38 21.00 -3.05
#